data_4e6fcc0d6de77ef2c79f71c9cca65441
#
_entry.id   4e6fcc0d6de77ef2c79f71c9cca65441
#
_cell.length_a   1.000
_cell.length_b   1.000
_cell.length_c   1.000
_cell.angle_alpha   90.00
_cell.angle_beta   90.00
_cell.angle_gamma   90.00
#
_symmetry.space_group_name_H-M   'P 1'
#
loop_
_entity.id
_entity.type
_entity.pdbx_description
1 polymer ?
#
loop_
_entity_poly.entity_id
_entity_poly.type
_entity_poly.pdbx_seq_one_letter_code
_entity_poly.pdbx_strand_id
1 'polypeptide(L)'
;MKIKENESIPNSEVFILENGEPVKKNIENFLKNKKTVIFGLPGAYTSVCSAKHLPGYVKNSEKYKEKGIDQIICMSVNDPFVMNAWGKENNVGDKIIMMGDPFLNFTKAIGAEVDKRDRKSVV
;
A
#
# COMPACT_ATOMS: atom_id res chain seq x y z
N MET A 1 8.33 -13.33 -3.78
CA MET A 1 6.94 -13.36 -3.22
C MET A 1 6.32 -14.72 -3.45
N LYS A 2 5.48 -15.16 -2.52
CA LYS A 2 4.73 -16.42 -2.67
C LYS A 2 3.68 -16.33 -3.76
N ILE A 3 3.00 -15.20 -3.86
CA ILE A 3 1.94 -15.00 -4.83
C ILE A 3 2.51 -14.84 -6.23
N LYS A 4 1.86 -15.44 -7.20
CA LYS A 4 2.28 -15.42 -8.60
C LYS A 4 1.23 -14.69 -9.44
N GLU A 5 1.63 -14.32 -10.65
CA GLU A 5 0.73 -13.71 -11.60
C GLU A 5 -0.50 -14.60 -11.84
N ASN A 6 -1.66 -13.97 -11.93
CA ASN A 6 -2.97 -14.61 -12.12
C ASN A 6 -3.49 -15.38 -10.92
N GLU A 7 -2.83 -15.32 -9.77
CA GLU A 7 -3.36 -15.91 -8.54
C GLU A 7 -4.22 -14.89 -7.80
N SER A 8 -5.21 -15.39 -7.06
CA SER A 8 -6.03 -14.52 -6.20
C SER A 8 -5.22 -14.04 -5.00
N ILE A 9 -5.44 -12.79 -4.61
CA ILE A 9 -4.80 -12.23 -3.42
C ILE A 9 -5.41 -12.87 -2.18
N PRO A 10 -4.58 -13.44 -1.27
CA PRO A 10 -5.10 -13.99 -0.02
C PRO A 10 -5.79 -12.93 0.81
N ASN A 11 -6.90 -13.31 1.45
CA ASN A 11 -7.61 -12.40 2.33
C ASN A 11 -6.81 -12.11 3.59
N SER A 12 -6.77 -10.86 4.00
CA SER A 12 -6.09 -10.43 5.21
C SER A 12 -6.62 -9.09 5.69
N GLU A 13 -6.33 -8.77 6.95
CA GLU A 13 -6.77 -7.52 7.56
C GLU A 13 -5.65 -6.47 7.47
N VAL A 14 -6.04 -5.28 7.05
CA VAL A 14 -5.16 -4.11 6.94
C VAL A 14 -5.87 -2.92 7.56
N PHE A 15 -5.20 -1.78 7.66
CA PHE A 15 -5.76 -0.60 8.32
C PHE A 15 -5.62 0.64 7.47
N ILE A 16 -6.66 1.47 7.50
CA ILE A 16 -6.60 2.84 6.97
C ILE A 16 -7.08 3.79 8.05
N LEU A 17 -6.77 5.07 7.89
CA LEU A 17 -7.27 6.09 8.80
C LEU A 17 -8.50 6.74 8.17
N GLU A 18 -9.64 6.69 8.89
CA GLU A 18 -10.88 7.35 8.48
C GLU A 18 -11.31 8.28 9.59
N ASN A 19 -11.48 9.56 9.28
CA ASN A 19 -11.90 10.56 10.25
C ASN A 19 -11.02 10.60 11.53
N GLY A 20 -9.71 10.39 11.36
CA GLY A 20 -8.77 10.39 12.46
C GLY A 20 -8.69 9.08 13.26
N GLU A 21 -9.45 8.07 12.88
CA GLU A 21 -9.52 6.78 13.58
C GLU A 21 -8.99 5.66 12.71
N PRO A 22 -8.20 4.71 13.27
CA PRO A 22 -7.79 3.53 12.50
C PRO A 22 -8.99 2.61 12.29
N VAL A 23 -9.21 2.22 11.03
CA VAL A 23 -10.29 1.33 10.64
C VAL A 23 -9.70 0.09 10.02
N LYS A 24 -10.10 -1.07 10.53
CA LYS A 24 -9.71 -2.37 9.98
C LYS A 24 -10.48 -2.61 8.69
N LYS A 25 -9.76 -3.01 7.65
CA LYS A 25 -10.36 -3.38 6.36
C LYS A 25 -9.96 -4.80 5.99
N ASN A 26 -10.89 -5.51 5.41
CA ASN A 26 -10.66 -6.80 4.82
C ASN A 26 -10.20 -6.55 3.38
N ILE A 27 -8.98 -6.98 3.03
CA ILE A 27 -8.39 -6.64 1.72
C ILE A 27 -9.21 -7.21 0.56
N GLU A 28 -9.76 -8.41 0.71
CA GLU A 28 -10.58 -9.03 -0.34
C GLU A 28 -11.81 -8.17 -0.66
N ASN A 29 -12.53 -7.73 0.37
CA ASN A 29 -13.70 -6.87 0.18
C ASN A 29 -13.31 -5.50 -0.36
N PHE A 30 -12.17 -4.97 0.07
CA PHE A 30 -11.70 -3.65 -0.35
C PHE A 30 -11.37 -3.63 -1.85
N LEU A 31 -10.87 -4.74 -2.39
CA LEU A 31 -10.49 -4.85 -3.79
C LEU A 31 -11.60 -5.35 -4.70
N LYS A 32 -12.71 -5.83 -4.13
CA LYS A 32 -13.78 -6.47 -4.88
C LYS A 32 -14.35 -5.57 -5.97
N ASN A 33 -14.42 -6.10 -7.20
CA ASN A 33 -14.97 -5.42 -8.37
C ASN A 33 -14.25 -4.11 -8.73
N LYS A 34 -12.98 -3.97 -8.34
CA LYS A 34 -12.18 -2.78 -8.64
C LYS A 34 -10.86 -3.18 -9.25
N LYS A 35 -10.44 -2.42 -10.27
CA LYS A 35 -9.09 -2.52 -10.81
C LYS A 35 -8.18 -1.67 -9.95
N THR A 36 -7.25 -2.31 -9.26
CA THR A 36 -6.42 -1.67 -8.24
C THR A 36 -4.94 -1.84 -8.55
N VAL A 37 -4.20 -0.75 -8.41
CA VAL A 37 -2.74 -0.78 -8.38
C VAL A 37 -2.33 -0.73 -6.91
N ILE A 38 -1.57 -1.72 -6.46
CA ILE A 38 -1.01 -1.74 -5.11
C ILE A 38 0.50 -1.70 -5.24
N PHE A 39 1.12 -0.69 -4.66
CA PHE A 39 2.58 -0.69 -4.55
C PHE A 39 2.98 -0.73 -3.08
N GLY A 40 3.99 -1.53 -2.81
CA GLY A 40 4.48 -1.75 -1.45
C GLY A 40 5.82 -1.07 -1.23
N LEU A 41 6.09 -0.71 0.01
CA LEU A 41 7.31 -0.06 0.44
C LEU A 41 7.83 -0.78 1.68
N PRO A 42 9.17 -0.76 1.92
CA PRO A 42 9.72 -1.27 3.19
C PRO A 42 9.21 -0.51 4.41
N GLY A 43 8.83 0.74 4.23
CA GLY A 43 8.28 1.57 5.30
C GLY A 43 8.22 3.03 4.86
N ALA A 44 7.31 3.79 5.45
CA ALA A 44 7.23 5.23 5.26
C ALA A 44 8.53 5.85 5.82
N TYR A 45 9.04 6.89 5.16
CA TYR A 45 10.24 7.63 5.57
C TYR A 45 11.55 6.82 5.56
N THR A 46 11.56 5.59 5.04
CA THR A 46 12.69 4.68 5.26
C THR A 46 13.77 4.69 4.16
N SER A 47 13.47 5.14 2.96
CA SER A 47 14.45 5.09 1.88
C SER A 47 14.21 6.16 0.82
N VAL A 48 15.28 6.44 0.05
CA VAL A 48 15.21 7.35 -1.09
C VAL A 48 14.26 6.79 -2.17
N CYS A 49 14.26 5.48 -2.37
CA CYS A 49 13.37 4.83 -3.34
C CYS A 49 11.90 5.04 -2.97
N SER A 50 11.56 4.89 -1.69
CA SER A 50 10.21 5.16 -1.19
C SER A 50 9.82 6.61 -1.41
N ALA A 51 10.76 7.53 -1.15
CA ALA A 51 10.52 8.96 -1.33
C ALA A 51 10.26 9.34 -2.78
N LYS A 52 10.80 8.57 -3.73
CA LYS A 52 10.58 8.81 -5.16
C LYS A 52 9.33 8.12 -5.70
N HIS A 53 9.01 6.95 -5.18
CA HIS A 53 7.86 6.17 -5.66
C HIS A 53 6.54 6.89 -5.44
N LEU A 54 6.29 7.33 -4.22
CA LEU A 54 5.02 7.96 -3.89
C LEU A 54 4.72 9.21 -4.74
N PRO A 55 5.64 10.19 -4.87
CA PRO A 55 5.38 11.33 -5.73
C PRO A 55 5.10 10.97 -7.18
N GLY A 56 5.77 9.94 -7.70
CA GLY A 56 5.54 9.45 -9.07
C GLY A 56 4.12 8.96 -9.28
N TYR A 57 3.57 8.19 -8.34
CA TYR A 57 2.18 7.74 -8.41
C TYR A 57 1.20 8.88 -8.26
N VAL A 58 1.47 9.85 -7.39
CA VAL A 58 0.63 11.05 -7.25
C VAL A 58 0.58 11.81 -8.56
N LYS A 59 1.74 12.07 -9.16
CA LYS A 59 1.86 12.80 -10.42
C LYS A 59 1.11 12.11 -11.57
N ASN A 60 1.14 10.78 -11.62
CA ASN A 60 0.57 10.01 -12.71
C ASN A 60 -0.82 9.45 -12.40
N SER A 61 -1.45 9.84 -11.29
CA SER A 61 -2.74 9.28 -10.87
C SER A 61 -3.83 9.41 -11.93
N GLU A 62 -3.90 10.54 -12.62
CA GLU A 62 -4.89 10.75 -13.68
C GLU A 62 -4.68 9.79 -14.85
N LYS A 63 -3.43 9.51 -15.20
CA LYS A 63 -3.13 8.57 -16.29
C LYS A 63 -3.59 7.16 -15.94
N TYR A 64 -3.46 6.74 -14.68
CA TYR A 64 -3.98 5.45 -14.24
C TYR A 64 -5.50 5.39 -14.34
N LYS A 65 -6.18 6.45 -13.94
CA LYS A 65 -7.64 6.53 -14.05
C LYS A 65 -8.11 6.44 -15.49
N GLU A 66 -7.42 7.13 -16.40
CA GLU A 66 -7.72 7.09 -17.83
C GLU A 66 -7.59 5.68 -18.41
N LYS A 67 -6.73 4.86 -17.84
CA LYS A 67 -6.52 3.45 -18.24
C LYS A 67 -7.49 2.48 -17.56
N GLY A 68 -8.45 2.99 -16.82
CA GLY A 68 -9.46 2.15 -16.18
C GLY A 68 -9.12 1.67 -14.77
N ILE A 69 -8.09 2.23 -14.15
CA ILE A 69 -7.73 1.90 -12.76
C ILE A 69 -8.69 2.63 -11.82
N ASP A 70 -9.35 1.88 -10.94
CA ASP A 70 -10.35 2.41 -10.02
C ASP A 70 -9.72 3.00 -8.76
N GLN A 71 -8.62 2.44 -8.29
CA GLN A 71 -7.95 2.92 -7.09
C GLN A 71 -6.46 2.57 -7.09
N ILE A 72 -5.68 3.37 -6.37
CA ILE A 72 -4.24 3.15 -6.17
C ILE A 72 -4.00 3.07 -4.67
N ILE A 73 -3.34 2.03 -4.22
CA ILE A 73 -3.05 1.79 -2.81
C ILE A 73 -1.55 1.78 -2.58
N CYS A 74 -1.11 2.56 -1.59
CA CYS A 74 0.26 2.51 -1.07
C CYS A 74 0.24 1.71 0.22
N MET A 75 0.96 0.59 0.25
CA MET A 75 0.98 -0.35 1.37
C MET A 75 2.35 -0.37 2.04
N SER A 76 2.36 -0.37 3.35
CA SER A 76 3.59 -0.53 4.12
C SER A 76 3.27 -1.15 5.48
N VAL A 77 4.30 -1.63 6.18
CA VAL A 77 4.16 -2.24 7.50
C VAL A 77 4.03 -1.23 8.64
N ASN A 78 3.84 0.03 8.32
CA ASN A 78 3.57 1.08 9.29
C ASN A 78 2.11 1.06 9.74
N ASP A 79 1.83 1.71 10.88
CA ASP A 79 0.46 1.93 11.32
C ASP A 79 -0.26 2.98 10.44
N PRO A 80 -1.60 3.06 10.51
CA PRO A 80 -2.33 3.98 9.65
C PRO A 80 -2.09 5.47 9.96
N PHE A 81 -1.71 5.81 11.18
CA PHE A 81 -1.38 7.20 11.53
C PHE A 81 -0.11 7.65 10.80
N VAL A 82 0.93 6.82 10.81
CA VAL A 82 2.18 7.10 10.09
C VAL A 82 1.93 7.19 8.59
N MET A 83 1.18 6.25 8.04
CA MET A 83 0.86 6.25 6.62
C MET A 83 0.08 7.50 6.20
N ASN A 84 -0.88 7.90 7.01
CA ASN A 84 -1.67 9.10 6.74
C ASN A 84 -0.81 10.37 6.79
N ALA A 85 0.07 10.49 7.79
CA ALA A 85 0.97 11.64 7.92
C ALA A 85 1.91 11.75 6.73
N TRP A 86 2.49 10.63 6.32
CA TRP A 86 3.39 10.58 5.17
C TRP A 86 2.66 10.93 3.87
N GLY A 87 1.43 10.44 3.72
CA GLY A 87 0.58 10.79 2.58
C GLY A 87 0.31 12.29 2.52
N LYS A 88 0.00 12.92 3.64
CA LYS A 88 -0.24 14.37 3.71
C LYS A 88 1.00 15.16 3.30
N GLU A 89 2.17 14.75 3.76
CA GLU A 89 3.44 15.39 3.40
C GLU A 89 3.73 15.30 1.90
N ASN A 90 3.21 14.27 1.24
CA ASN A 90 3.40 14.06 -0.19
C ASN A 90 2.17 14.50 -1.03
N ASN A 91 1.22 15.17 -0.41
CA ASN A 91 0.05 15.75 -1.07
C ASN A 91 -0.78 14.73 -1.87
N VAL A 92 -0.95 13.53 -1.32
CA VAL A 92 -1.69 12.47 -2.02
C VAL A 92 -3.19 12.78 -2.12
N GLY A 93 -3.75 13.51 -1.16
CA GLY A 93 -5.18 13.82 -1.14
C GLY A 93 -6.00 12.53 -1.19
N ASP A 94 -6.94 12.48 -2.13
CA ASP A 94 -7.75 11.29 -2.40
C ASP A 94 -7.23 10.47 -3.59
N LYS A 95 -6.07 10.82 -4.12
CA LYS A 95 -5.49 10.15 -5.30
C LYS A 95 -4.93 8.77 -4.98
N ILE A 96 -4.39 8.60 -3.78
CA ILE A 96 -3.77 7.36 -3.32
C ILE A 96 -4.31 7.02 -1.94
N ILE A 97 -4.71 5.76 -1.76
CA ILE A 97 -5.14 5.26 -0.45
C ILE A 97 -3.91 4.81 0.32
N MET A 98 -3.65 5.44 1.45
CA MET A 98 -2.52 5.12 2.31
C MET A 98 -2.95 4.02 3.29
N MET A 99 -2.40 2.82 3.12
CA MET A 99 -2.84 1.63 3.85
C MET A 99 -1.70 1.07 4.71
N GLY A 100 -2.01 0.72 5.94
CA GLY A 100 -1.04 0.16 6.87
C GLY A 100 -1.26 -1.33 7.09
N ASP A 101 -0.14 -2.05 7.19
CA ASP A 101 -0.13 -3.48 7.50
C ASP A 101 0.80 -3.71 8.71
N PRO A 102 0.48 -3.10 9.88
CA PRO A 102 1.39 -3.09 11.03
C PRO A 102 1.68 -4.47 11.61
N PHE A 103 0.77 -5.42 11.43
CA PHE A 103 0.95 -6.79 11.91
C PHE A 103 1.46 -7.74 10.82
N LEU A 104 1.81 -7.22 9.66
CA LEU A 104 2.34 -7.98 8.52
C LEU A 104 1.36 -9.03 7.96
N ASN A 105 0.08 -8.89 8.24
CA ASN A 105 -0.93 -9.87 7.79
C ASN A 105 -0.93 -10.04 6.27
N PHE A 106 -1.09 -8.94 5.55
CA PHE A 106 -1.08 -8.94 4.09
C PHE A 106 0.33 -9.24 3.57
N THR A 107 1.35 -8.59 4.13
CA THR A 107 2.74 -8.73 3.71
C THR A 107 3.20 -10.18 3.76
N LYS A 108 2.91 -10.89 4.85
CA LYS A 108 3.25 -12.29 4.99
C LYS A 108 2.41 -13.19 4.09
N ALA A 109 1.12 -12.87 3.93
CA ALA A 109 0.22 -13.66 3.10
C ALA A 109 0.69 -13.73 1.65
N ILE A 110 1.23 -12.65 1.09
CA ILE A 110 1.77 -12.64 -0.27
C ILE A 110 3.27 -12.98 -0.32
N GLY A 111 3.90 -13.16 0.83
CA GLY A 111 5.32 -13.52 0.91
C GLY A 111 6.28 -12.39 0.59
N ALA A 112 5.89 -11.16 0.95
CA ALA A 112 6.68 -9.95 0.66
C ALA A 112 7.43 -9.41 1.89
N GLU A 113 7.50 -10.16 2.99
CA GLU A 113 8.22 -9.75 4.18
C GLU A 113 9.72 -9.62 3.92
N VAL A 114 10.34 -8.66 4.61
CA VAL A 114 11.78 -8.41 4.51
C VAL A 114 12.48 -8.90 5.76
N ASP A 115 13.55 -9.68 5.59
CA ASP A 115 14.44 -10.04 6.69
C ASP A 115 15.55 -8.99 6.75
N LYS A 116 15.54 -8.20 7.81
CA LYS A 116 16.52 -7.12 8.00
C LYS A 116 17.96 -7.61 8.10
N ARG A 117 18.17 -8.88 8.39
CA ARG A 117 19.52 -9.45 8.50
C ARG A 117 20.20 -9.59 7.16
N ASP A 118 19.47 -9.88 6.11
CA ASP A 118 20.03 -9.99 4.77
C ASP A 118 19.86 -8.71 3.94
N ARG A 119 19.13 -7.75 4.46
CA ARG A 119 18.93 -6.43 3.87
C ARG A 119 18.36 -6.44 2.45
N LYS A 120 17.67 -7.50 2.08
CA LYS A 120 16.99 -7.59 0.80
C LYS A 120 15.59 -7.05 0.94
N SER A 121 15.24 -6.13 0.04
CA SER A 121 13.91 -5.56 0.00
C SER A 121 13.10 -6.26 -1.07
N VAL A 122 11.88 -6.68 -0.75
CA VAL A 122 10.92 -7.23 -1.70
C VAL A 122 9.75 -6.26 -1.78
N VAL A 123 9.64 -5.58 -2.89
CA VAL A 123 8.66 -4.50 -3.05
C VAL A 123 7.85 -4.72 -4.31
#